data_49ba0b2807a06fe4edead5ec8f54d30d
#
_entry.id   49ba0b2807a06fe4edead5ec8f54d30d
#
_cell.length_a   1.000
_cell.length_b   1.000
_cell.length_c   1.000
_cell.angle_alpha   90.00
_cell.angle_beta   90.00
_cell.angle_gamma   90.00
#
_symmetry.space_group_name_H-M   'P 1'
#
loop_
_entity.id
_entity.type
_entity.pdbx_description
1 polymer ?
#
loop_
_entity_poly.entity_id
_entity_poly.type
_entity_poly.pdbx_seq_one_letter_code
_entity_poly.pdbx_strand_id
1 'polypeptide(L)'
;PIFLRHATSKIKKIDDLYDLYSLGFRGEALASIASVSRLEMITKTKDEPLGTKVVLEGGKEVLKEPVGTKNGTTIIIKDLFFNTPVRQKFLKSTHAETINISDLINKLAIGNTNVQFKYINNGKLMLNTPGDNKLISVIRSIYGKEIVENLIEINEEGSFCNINGYIGNNNIYRSNKNLQHIYINNRYVRSKIILDAINEAYKSIIPINKHGVCFLNIDINPAKIDVNIHPTKMEIKFENDKDLYIEIRDLLKKKLLNTALIGKYENYDDKFKVNESKETYLQEKEAYLQTFNNLNKENEEDKNLNKATPKNDFSELNSFMSLSEALSRNNKVEENKANK
;
A
#
# COMPACT_ATOMS: atom_id res chain seq x y z
N PRO A 1 18.93 20.33 -5.70
CA PRO A 1 18.66 20.01 -4.28
C PRO A 1 17.88 18.72 -4.08
N ILE A 2 16.92 18.34 -4.94
CA ILE A 2 15.99 17.18 -4.79
C ILE A 2 16.73 15.85 -4.62
N PHE A 3 17.93 15.71 -5.17
CA PHE A 3 18.76 14.50 -5.07
C PHE A 3 19.82 14.57 -3.96
N LEU A 4 19.84 15.65 -3.18
CA LEU A 4 20.68 15.74 -2.00
C LEU A 4 20.01 15.04 -0.83
N ARG A 5 20.79 14.35 -0.01
CA ARG A 5 20.30 13.75 1.25
C ARG A 5 19.78 14.85 2.17
N HIS A 6 18.72 14.54 2.88
CA HIS A 6 18.05 15.46 3.83
C HIS A 6 17.42 16.71 3.18
N ALA A 7 17.30 16.77 1.86
CA ALA A 7 16.62 17.86 1.18
C ALA A 7 15.11 17.61 1.21
N THR A 8 14.44 18.20 2.19
CA THR A 8 12.98 18.14 2.32
C THR A 8 12.39 19.54 2.51
N SER A 9 11.23 19.77 1.88
CA SER A 9 10.41 20.97 2.08
C SER A 9 9.33 20.77 3.15
N LYS A 10 9.18 19.56 3.69
CA LYS A 10 8.04 19.13 4.48
C LYS A 10 8.25 19.21 5.99
N ILE A 11 9.50 19.31 6.44
CA ILE A 11 9.86 19.44 7.86
C ILE A 11 10.85 20.57 7.99
N LYS A 12 10.52 21.53 8.85
CA LYS A 12 11.40 22.64 9.24
C LYS A 12 11.69 22.64 10.74
N LYS A 13 10.77 22.10 11.55
CA LYS A 13 10.86 22.01 13.01
C LYS A 13 10.55 20.61 13.48
N ILE A 14 10.95 20.26 14.70
CA ILE A 14 10.69 18.96 15.32
C ILE A 14 9.18 18.70 15.46
N ASP A 15 8.41 19.73 15.76
CA ASP A 15 6.95 19.66 15.93
C ASP A 15 6.23 19.25 14.63
N ASP A 16 6.78 19.59 13.45
CA ASP A 16 6.23 19.19 12.15
C ASP A 16 6.21 17.65 11.98
N LEU A 17 6.96 16.90 12.80
CA LEU A 17 6.97 15.44 12.81
C LEU A 17 5.64 14.85 13.31
N TYR A 18 4.92 15.56 14.14
CA TYR A 18 3.64 15.11 14.71
C TYR A 18 2.46 15.41 13.77
N ASP A 19 2.62 16.40 12.87
CA ASP A 19 1.58 16.83 11.92
C ASP A 19 1.81 16.34 10.48
N LEU A 20 2.55 15.25 10.31
CA LEU A 20 2.91 14.73 8.99
C LEU A 20 1.76 13.98 8.33
N TYR A 21 1.05 14.65 7.44
CA TYR A 21 0.07 14.04 6.51
C TYR A 21 0.70 13.47 5.23
N SER A 22 2.01 13.64 5.01
CA SER A 22 2.68 13.15 3.82
C SER A 22 3.29 11.76 4.01
N LEU A 23 3.29 10.93 2.94
CA LEU A 23 3.87 9.58 2.95
C LEU A 23 5.38 9.60 3.25
N GLY A 24 6.12 10.60 2.74
CA GLY A 24 7.55 10.76 2.95
C GLY A 24 7.91 12.17 3.41
N PHE A 25 8.92 12.27 4.29
CA PHE A 25 9.33 13.54 4.88
C PHE A 25 10.86 13.74 4.98
N ARG A 26 11.65 12.66 4.92
CA ARG A 26 13.11 12.73 5.11
C ARG A 26 13.89 13.28 3.92
N GLY A 27 13.29 13.36 2.71
CA GLY A 27 13.98 13.84 1.50
C GLY A 27 15.10 12.91 1.01
N GLU A 28 15.08 11.62 1.37
CA GLU A 28 16.18 10.68 1.07
C GLU A 28 15.83 9.66 -0.02
N ALA A 29 14.55 9.43 -0.31
CA ALA A 29 14.12 8.35 -1.20
C ALA A 29 14.70 8.49 -2.62
N LEU A 30 14.53 9.64 -3.25
CA LEU A 30 15.05 9.88 -4.61
C LEU A 30 16.58 9.86 -4.67
N ALA A 31 17.25 10.39 -3.66
CA ALA A 31 18.71 10.35 -3.55
C ALA A 31 19.21 8.89 -3.46
N SER A 32 18.54 8.07 -2.66
CA SER A 32 18.86 6.65 -2.49
C SER A 32 18.62 5.86 -3.78
N ILE A 33 17.51 6.10 -4.49
CA ILE A 33 17.22 5.47 -5.78
C ILE A 33 18.24 5.88 -6.83
N ALA A 34 18.53 7.17 -6.94
CA ALA A 34 19.50 7.70 -7.91
C ALA A 34 20.91 7.12 -7.70
N SER A 35 21.32 6.86 -6.45
CA SER A 35 22.66 6.32 -6.14
C SER A 35 22.89 4.90 -6.66
N VAL A 36 21.82 4.13 -6.92
CA VAL A 36 21.90 2.72 -7.36
C VAL A 36 21.26 2.45 -8.71
N SER A 37 20.95 3.51 -9.47
CA SER A 37 20.27 3.38 -10.76
C SER A 37 20.75 4.44 -11.76
N ARG A 38 20.29 4.33 -13.01
CA ARG A 38 20.26 5.40 -13.98
C ARG A 38 18.90 6.06 -13.93
N LEU A 39 18.87 7.32 -13.49
CA LEU A 39 17.64 8.08 -13.26
C LEU A 39 17.57 9.26 -14.21
N GLU A 40 16.44 9.37 -14.92
CA GLU A 40 16.08 10.56 -15.70
C GLU A 40 14.82 11.18 -15.08
N MET A 41 14.85 12.48 -14.82
CA MET A 41 13.72 13.26 -14.33
C MET A 41 13.42 14.40 -15.29
N ILE A 42 12.19 14.52 -15.71
CA ILE A 42 11.67 15.63 -16.51
C ILE A 42 10.55 16.28 -15.71
N THR A 43 10.67 17.55 -15.40
CA THR A 43 9.68 18.26 -14.58
C THR A 43 9.43 19.67 -15.06
N LYS A 44 8.17 20.14 -14.96
CA LYS A 44 7.75 21.48 -15.28
C LYS A 44 6.62 21.95 -14.36
N THR A 45 6.72 23.15 -13.86
CA THR A 45 5.65 23.82 -13.14
C THR A 45 4.71 24.56 -14.14
N LYS A 46 3.55 25.02 -13.65
CA LYS A 46 2.60 25.76 -14.51
C LYS A 46 3.15 27.11 -14.93
N ASP A 47 3.98 27.72 -14.09
CA ASP A 47 4.44 29.11 -14.22
C ASP A 47 5.74 29.24 -15.04
N GLU A 48 6.37 28.11 -15.37
CA GLU A 48 7.61 28.08 -16.16
C GLU A 48 7.34 27.82 -17.64
N PRO A 49 7.99 28.53 -18.59
CA PRO A 49 7.82 28.32 -20.03
C PRO A 49 8.41 26.98 -20.49
N LEU A 50 9.56 26.58 -19.92
CA LEU A 50 10.24 25.33 -20.21
C LEU A 50 10.36 24.48 -18.96
N GLY A 51 10.36 23.17 -19.15
CA GLY A 51 10.71 22.22 -18.09
C GLY A 51 12.21 22.02 -17.96
N THR A 52 12.62 21.27 -16.96
CA THR A 52 14.01 20.87 -16.73
C THR A 52 14.12 19.35 -16.83
N LYS A 53 15.07 18.89 -17.64
CA LYS A 53 15.51 17.50 -17.69
C LYS A 53 16.82 17.35 -16.91
N VAL A 54 16.88 16.34 -16.03
CA VAL A 54 18.08 15.98 -15.27
C VAL A 54 18.31 14.49 -15.44
N VAL A 55 19.55 14.10 -15.75
CA VAL A 55 19.99 12.71 -15.84
C VAL A 55 21.06 12.45 -14.79
N LEU A 56 20.90 11.37 -14.03
CA LEU A 56 21.85 10.93 -13.01
C LEU A 56 22.27 9.49 -13.27
N GLU A 57 23.55 9.19 -13.08
CA GLU A 57 24.10 7.84 -13.07
C GLU A 57 24.82 7.57 -11.74
N GLY A 58 24.35 6.60 -10.97
CA GLY A 58 24.93 6.27 -9.67
C GLY A 58 24.99 7.46 -8.70
N GLY A 59 23.98 8.36 -8.79
CA GLY A 59 23.87 9.56 -7.96
C GLY A 59 24.64 10.77 -8.46
N LYS A 60 25.40 10.66 -9.56
CA LYS A 60 26.14 11.80 -10.17
C LYS A 60 25.32 12.41 -11.28
N GLU A 61 25.23 13.74 -11.32
CA GLU A 61 24.58 14.47 -12.41
C GLU A 61 25.44 14.36 -13.68
N VAL A 62 24.84 13.83 -14.75
CA VAL A 62 25.47 13.67 -16.07
C VAL A 62 24.97 14.75 -17.01
N LEU A 63 23.70 15.11 -16.93
CA LEU A 63 23.06 16.08 -17.82
C LEU A 63 22.03 16.89 -17.05
N LYS A 64 21.99 18.20 -17.33
CA LYS A 64 20.91 19.08 -16.92
C LYS A 64 20.68 20.11 -18.03
N GLU A 65 19.46 20.09 -18.59
CA GLU A 65 19.09 20.93 -19.72
C GLU A 65 17.63 21.40 -19.64
N PRO A 66 17.27 22.53 -20.23
CA PRO A 66 15.88 22.92 -20.43
C PRO A 66 15.24 22.04 -21.52
N VAL A 67 13.94 21.70 -21.35
CA VAL A 67 13.20 20.84 -22.28
C VAL A 67 11.76 21.28 -22.41
N GLY A 68 11.19 21.16 -23.61
CA GLY A 68 9.75 21.34 -23.86
C GLY A 68 8.99 20.12 -23.32
N THR A 69 8.13 20.32 -22.32
CA THR A 69 7.31 19.26 -21.73
C THR A 69 5.98 19.80 -21.18
N LYS A 70 5.04 18.90 -20.91
CA LYS A 70 3.79 19.23 -20.20
C LYS A 70 4.05 19.48 -18.72
N ASN A 71 3.13 20.20 -18.05
CA ASN A 71 3.18 20.38 -16.61
C ASN A 71 3.12 19.02 -15.88
N GLY A 72 3.95 18.86 -14.85
CA GLY A 72 4.03 17.64 -14.08
C GLY A 72 5.46 17.12 -13.98
N THR A 73 5.62 15.90 -13.47
CA THR A 73 6.92 15.26 -13.29
C THR A 73 6.90 13.85 -13.84
N THR A 74 7.90 13.54 -14.68
CA THR A 74 8.19 12.18 -15.18
C THR A 74 9.51 11.73 -14.58
N ILE A 75 9.52 10.54 -13.98
CA ILE A 75 10.73 9.91 -13.45
C ILE A 75 10.90 8.55 -14.14
N ILE A 76 12.07 8.34 -14.75
CA ILE A 76 12.43 7.11 -15.44
C ILE A 76 13.63 6.51 -14.70
N ILE A 77 13.50 5.28 -14.22
CA ILE A 77 14.54 4.56 -13.50
C ILE A 77 14.90 3.34 -14.32
N LYS A 78 16.19 3.25 -14.69
CA LYS A 78 16.76 2.15 -15.48
C LYS A 78 17.90 1.49 -14.73
N ASP A 79 18.17 0.24 -15.07
CA ASP A 79 19.33 -0.52 -14.62
C ASP A 79 19.51 -0.49 -13.08
N LEU A 80 18.42 -0.78 -12.36
CA LEU A 80 18.42 -0.80 -10.89
C LEU A 80 19.52 -1.75 -10.39
N PHE A 81 20.36 -1.26 -9.46
CA PHE A 81 21.49 -1.96 -8.87
C PHE A 81 22.66 -2.25 -9.83
N PHE A 82 22.78 -1.54 -10.98
CA PHE A 82 23.88 -1.74 -11.93
C PHE A 82 25.27 -1.62 -11.30
N ASN A 83 25.42 -0.75 -10.32
CA ASN A 83 26.67 -0.48 -9.58
C ASN A 83 26.75 -1.22 -8.23
N THR A 84 25.77 -2.05 -7.90
CA THR A 84 25.71 -2.82 -6.67
C THR A 84 25.30 -4.28 -6.94
N PRO A 85 26.20 -5.09 -7.56
CA PRO A 85 25.86 -6.44 -8.06
C PRO A 85 25.43 -7.40 -6.96
N VAL A 86 25.91 -7.22 -5.73
CA VAL A 86 25.46 -8.03 -4.58
C VAL A 86 23.98 -7.79 -4.31
N ARG A 87 23.50 -6.54 -4.35
CA ARG A 87 22.07 -6.23 -4.16
C ARG A 87 21.23 -6.73 -5.33
N GLN A 88 21.73 -6.66 -6.55
CA GLN A 88 21.04 -7.19 -7.72
C GLN A 88 20.73 -8.69 -7.58
N LYS A 89 21.65 -9.46 -6.99
CA LYS A 89 21.45 -10.90 -6.72
C LYS A 89 20.36 -11.20 -5.67
N PHE A 90 20.01 -10.24 -4.83
CA PHE A 90 18.93 -10.39 -3.84
C PHE A 90 17.54 -10.07 -4.40
N LEU A 91 17.42 -9.59 -5.63
CA LEU A 91 16.12 -9.45 -6.28
C LEU A 91 15.48 -10.84 -6.41
N LYS A 92 14.21 -10.91 -6.07
CA LYS A 92 13.40 -12.12 -6.25
C LYS A 92 13.14 -12.37 -7.73
N SER A 93 12.43 -13.45 -8.04
CA SER A 93 12.00 -13.68 -9.42
C SER A 93 11.13 -12.53 -9.92
N THR A 94 11.13 -12.25 -11.22
CA THR A 94 10.29 -11.21 -11.85
C THR A 94 8.82 -11.34 -11.45
N HIS A 95 8.34 -12.58 -11.31
CA HIS A 95 6.97 -12.88 -10.90
C HIS A 95 6.72 -12.44 -9.44
N ALA A 96 7.61 -12.79 -8.51
CA ALA A 96 7.48 -12.41 -7.11
C ALA A 96 7.57 -10.88 -6.93
N GLU A 97 8.46 -10.21 -7.66
CA GLU A 97 8.54 -8.74 -7.64
C GLU A 97 7.28 -8.09 -8.22
N THR A 98 6.70 -8.66 -9.27
CA THR A 98 5.43 -8.19 -9.84
C THR A 98 4.30 -8.24 -8.81
N ILE A 99 4.20 -9.32 -8.03
CA ILE A 99 3.20 -9.46 -6.97
C ILE A 99 3.41 -8.39 -5.91
N ASN A 100 4.65 -8.22 -5.43
CA ASN A 100 4.97 -7.25 -4.40
C ASN A 100 4.65 -5.81 -4.84
N ILE A 101 5.01 -5.46 -6.08
CA ILE A 101 4.73 -4.13 -6.65
C ILE A 101 3.22 -3.92 -6.79
N SER A 102 2.50 -4.91 -7.32
CA SER A 102 1.05 -4.83 -7.49
C SER A 102 0.33 -4.65 -6.16
N ASP A 103 0.71 -5.41 -5.12
CA ASP A 103 0.16 -5.29 -3.77
C ASP A 103 0.40 -3.89 -3.18
N LEU A 104 1.61 -3.36 -3.35
CA LEU A 104 1.95 -2.01 -2.90
C LEU A 104 1.11 -0.94 -3.61
N ILE A 105 1.00 -1.03 -4.95
CA ILE A 105 0.21 -0.06 -5.73
C ILE A 105 -1.28 -0.13 -5.36
N ASN A 106 -1.83 -1.33 -5.15
CA ASN A 106 -3.21 -1.50 -4.70
C ASN A 106 -3.44 -0.82 -3.33
N LYS A 107 -2.53 -1.00 -2.37
CA LYS A 107 -2.59 -0.35 -1.06
C LYS A 107 -2.49 1.18 -1.17
N LEU A 108 -1.60 1.68 -2.03
CA LEU A 108 -1.50 3.12 -2.27
C LEU A 108 -2.77 3.68 -2.90
N ALA A 109 -3.37 2.98 -3.86
CA ALA A 109 -4.60 3.42 -4.52
C ALA A 109 -5.79 3.44 -3.54
N ILE A 110 -5.93 2.43 -2.69
CA ILE A 110 -6.98 2.37 -1.66
C ILE A 110 -6.83 3.52 -0.64
N GLY A 111 -5.60 3.84 -0.24
CA GLY A 111 -5.33 4.93 0.71
C GLY A 111 -5.37 6.33 0.09
N ASN A 112 -5.48 6.48 -1.25
CA ASN A 112 -5.45 7.76 -1.94
C ASN A 112 -6.52 7.82 -3.04
N THR A 113 -7.76 7.77 -2.65
CA THR A 113 -8.93 7.66 -3.56
C THR A 113 -9.13 8.88 -4.46
N ASN A 114 -8.58 10.03 -4.08
CA ASN A 114 -8.57 11.28 -4.85
C ASN A 114 -7.50 11.31 -5.95
N VAL A 115 -6.65 10.28 -6.03
CA VAL A 115 -5.60 10.16 -7.04
C VAL A 115 -5.97 9.08 -8.05
N GLN A 116 -5.86 9.41 -9.35
CA GLN A 116 -5.94 8.42 -10.41
C GLN A 116 -4.63 7.65 -10.50
N PHE A 117 -4.69 6.32 -10.32
CA PHE A 117 -3.57 5.42 -10.52
C PHE A 117 -3.71 4.67 -11.83
N LYS A 118 -2.67 4.70 -12.65
CA LYS A 118 -2.54 3.85 -13.83
C LYS A 118 -1.26 3.04 -13.72
N TYR A 119 -1.39 1.73 -13.55
CA TYR A 119 -0.27 0.81 -13.44
C TYR A 119 -0.20 -0.09 -14.66
N ILE A 120 0.96 -0.07 -15.32
CA ILE A 120 1.26 -0.87 -16.51
C ILE A 120 2.47 -1.74 -16.19
N ASN A 121 2.37 -3.04 -16.47
CA ASN A 121 3.47 -4.00 -16.32
C ASN A 121 3.72 -4.69 -17.66
N ASN A 122 4.94 -4.57 -18.20
CA ASN A 122 5.31 -5.15 -19.51
C ASN A 122 4.31 -4.81 -20.64
N GLY A 123 3.88 -3.54 -20.69
CA GLY A 123 2.91 -3.05 -21.68
C GLY A 123 1.44 -3.39 -21.38
N LYS A 124 1.16 -4.27 -20.41
CA LYS A 124 -0.19 -4.66 -20.01
C LYS A 124 -0.73 -3.73 -18.91
N LEU A 125 -1.95 -3.24 -19.08
CA LEU A 125 -2.64 -2.44 -18.07
C LEU A 125 -3.11 -3.34 -16.93
N MET A 126 -2.54 -3.15 -15.73
CA MET A 126 -2.84 -3.93 -14.53
C MET A 126 -3.86 -3.25 -13.63
N LEU A 127 -3.81 -1.92 -13.52
CA LEU A 127 -4.72 -1.12 -12.71
C LEU A 127 -5.00 0.22 -13.37
N ASN A 128 -6.25 0.67 -13.29
CA ASN A 128 -6.66 2.02 -13.62
C ASN A 128 -7.77 2.45 -12.67
N THR A 129 -7.50 3.38 -11.75
CA THR A 129 -8.50 3.93 -10.83
C THR A 129 -8.98 5.30 -11.29
N PRO A 130 -10.21 5.71 -10.98
CA PRO A 130 -10.78 6.97 -11.51
C PRO A 130 -10.23 8.22 -10.82
N GLY A 131 -9.79 8.16 -9.56
CA GLY A 131 -9.41 9.34 -8.77
C GLY A 131 -10.61 10.23 -8.40
N ASP A 132 -11.79 9.62 -8.21
CA ASP A 132 -13.06 10.27 -7.95
C ASP A 132 -13.38 10.51 -6.47
N ASN A 133 -12.40 10.30 -5.62
CA ASN A 133 -12.50 10.35 -4.15
C ASN A 133 -13.51 9.36 -3.55
N LYS A 134 -13.82 8.26 -4.25
CA LYS A 134 -14.72 7.21 -3.79
C LYS A 134 -13.98 5.90 -3.57
N LEU A 135 -13.90 5.47 -2.33
CA LEU A 135 -13.21 4.22 -1.97
C LEU A 135 -13.83 3.02 -2.70
N ILE A 136 -15.15 2.99 -2.85
CA ILE A 136 -15.85 1.90 -3.53
C ILE A 136 -15.46 1.78 -5.01
N SER A 137 -15.20 2.89 -5.70
CA SER A 137 -14.75 2.89 -7.10
C SER A 137 -13.35 2.30 -7.23
N VAL A 138 -12.47 2.59 -6.27
CA VAL A 138 -11.12 2.02 -6.21
C VAL A 138 -11.17 0.53 -5.91
N ILE A 139 -11.97 0.11 -4.92
CA ILE A 139 -12.18 -1.32 -4.59
C ILE A 139 -12.71 -2.07 -5.82
N ARG A 140 -13.67 -1.49 -6.55
CA ARG A 140 -14.21 -2.09 -7.77
C ARG A 140 -13.15 -2.23 -8.85
N SER A 141 -12.27 -1.24 -9.02
CA SER A 141 -11.19 -1.27 -10.00
C SER A 141 -10.15 -2.35 -9.69
N ILE A 142 -9.88 -2.64 -8.41
CA ILE A 142 -8.88 -3.62 -7.96
C ILE A 142 -9.45 -5.03 -7.89
N TYR A 143 -10.62 -5.19 -7.24
CA TYR A 143 -11.16 -6.51 -6.86
C TYR A 143 -12.41 -6.93 -7.63
N GLY A 144 -12.97 -6.04 -8.45
CA GLY A 144 -14.12 -6.36 -9.31
C GLY A 144 -15.47 -6.14 -8.63
N LYS A 145 -16.53 -6.46 -9.39
CA LYS A 145 -17.91 -6.21 -9.03
C LYS A 145 -18.39 -7.12 -7.89
N GLU A 146 -18.02 -8.39 -7.94
CA GLU A 146 -18.41 -9.41 -6.95
C GLU A 146 -18.07 -9.01 -5.52
N ILE A 147 -16.85 -8.47 -5.30
CA ILE A 147 -16.44 -7.97 -3.99
C ILE A 147 -17.34 -6.82 -3.56
N VAL A 148 -17.54 -5.84 -4.43
CA VAL A 148 -18.29 -4.61 -4.12
C VAL A 148 -19.75 -4.90 -3.75
N GLU A 149 -20.41 -5.83 -4.43
CA GLU A 149 -21.80 -6.21 -4.17
C GLU A 149 -22.02 -6.85 -2.80
N ASN A 150 -20.95 -7.36 -2.20
CA ASN A 150 -20.95 -7.99 -0.89
C ASN A 150 -20.36 -7.08 0.20
N LEU A 151 -20.14 -5.80 -0.08
CA LEU A 151 -19.66 -4.84 0.90
C LEU A 151 -20.80 -4.04 1.54
N ILE A 152 -20.64 -3.78 2.82
CA ILE A 152 -21.49 -2.94 3.65
C ILE A 152 -20.69 -1.69 3.99
N GLU A 153 -21.21 -0.52 3.71
CA GLU A 153 -20.61 0.73 4.13
C GLU A 153 -20.70 0.89 5.65
N ILE A 154 -19.59 1.29 6.25
CA ILE A 154 -19.51 1.62 7.67
C ILE A 154 -19.03 3.06 7.83
N ASN A 155 -19.72 3.80 8.68
CA ASN A 155 -19.35 5.14 9.14
C ASN A 155 -19.88 5.25 10.58
N GLU A 156 -19.04 4.90 11.54
CA GLU A 156 -19.41 4.83 12.96
C GLU A 156 -18.44 5.68 13.77
N GLU A 157 -18.98 6.48 14.66
CA GLU A 157 -18.22 7.30 15.60
C GLU A 157 -18.14 6.60 16.96
N GLY A 158 -16.93 6.52 17.50
CA GLY A 158 -16.62 5.95 18.79
C GLY A 158 -15.96 6.94 19.74
N SER A 159 -15.69 6.52 20.96
CA SER A 159 -15.04 7.33 21.99
C SER A 159 -13.51 7.44 21.79
N PHE A 160 -12.90 6.40 21.24
CA PHE A 160 -11.47 6.29 20.99
C PHE A 160 -11.10 6.48 19.52
N CYS A 161 -12.00 6.07 18.62
CA CYS A 161 -11.76 6.13 17.18
C CYS A 161 -13.04 6.30 16.38
N ASN A 162 -12.95 6.88 15.19
CA ASN A 162 -13.99 6.87 14.19
C ASN A 162 -13.61 5.87 13.10
N ILE A 163 -14.58 5.09 12.63
CA ILE A 163 -14.34 4.05 11.61
C ILE A 163 -15.16 4.38 10.38
N ASN A 164 -14.51 4.54 9.25
CA ASN A 164 -15.15 4.72 7.96
C ASN A 164 -14.60 3.74 6.92
N GLY A 165 -15.41 3.40 5.92
CA GLY A 165 -15.02 2.50 4.84
C GLY A 165 -16.03 1.40 4.56
N TYR A 166 -15.54 0.18 4.31
CA TYR A 166 -16.37 -0.94 3.89
C TYR A 166 -15.97 -2.24 4.57
N ILE A 167 -16.97 -3.04 4.95
CA ILE A 167 -16.81 -4.40 5.51
C ILE A 167 -17.61 -5.40 4.68
N GLY A 168 -17.09 -6.61 4.50
CA GLY A 168 -17.78 -7.68 3.80
C GLY A 168 -18.97 -8.22 4.63
N ASN A 169 -20.06 -8.55 3.97
CA ASN A 169 -21.15 -9.29 4.59
C ASN A 169 -20.79 -10.77 4.83
N ASN A 170 -21.74 -11.57 5.28
CA ASN A 170 -21.54 -13.01 5.54
C ASN A 170 -21.32 -13.87 4.28
N ASN A 171 -21.53 -13.32 3.08
CA ASN A 171 -21.36 -14.04 1.81
C ASN A 171 -19.91 -13.97 1.30
N ILE A 172 -19.09 -13.06 1.86
CA ILE A 172 -17.72 -12.85 1.39
C ILE A 172 -16.71 -12.96 2.52
N TYR A 173 -15.82 -13.95 2.39
CA TYR A 173 -14.73 -14.21 3.32
C TYR A 173 -13.53 -14.83 2.60
N ARG A 174 -12.37 -14.87 3.25
CA ARG A 174 -11.14 -15.41 2.69
C ARG A 174 -10.45 -16.36 3.68
N SER A 175 -9.60 -17.26 3.17
CA SER A 175 -8.79 -18.16 4.00
C SER A 175 -7.61 -17.45 4.66
N ASN A 176 -7.26 -16.27 4.20
CA ASN A 176 -6.19 -15.44 4.72
C ASN A 176 -6.65 -13.99 4.94
N LYS A 177 -5.78 -13.18 5.56
CA LYS A 177 -6.07 -11.78 5.92
C LYS A 177 -5.71 -10.78 4.81
N ASN A 178 -5.46 -11.22 3.57
CA ASN A 178 -4.96 -10.34 2.49
C ASN A 178 -5.96 -9.26 2.05
N LEU A 179 -7.26 -9.47 2.28
CA LEU A 179 -8.30 -8.47 2.02
C LEU A 179 -8.75 -7.72 3.28
N GLN A 180 -7.92 -7.69 4.31
CA GLN A 180 -8.09 -6.82 5.46
C GLN A 180 -7.16 -5.61 5.32
N HIS A 181 -7.66 -4.54 4.68
CA HIS A 181 -6.93 -3.29 4.47
C HIS A 181 -7.31 -2.30 5.55
N ILE A 182 -6.33 -1.95 6.37
CA ILE A 182 -6.51 -1.06 7.52
C ILE A 182 -5.62 0.16 7.33
N TYR A 183 -6.23 1.32 7.45
CA TYR A 183 -5.56 2.61 7.44
C TYR A 183 -5.85 3.31 8.77
N ILE A 184 -4.84 3.95 9.34
CA ILE A 184 -4.97 4.81 10.51
C ILE A 184 -4.54 6.20 10.09
N ASN A 185 -5.45 7.16 10.21
CA ASN A 185 -5.23 8.53 9.75
C ASN A 185 -4.65 8.54 8.32
N ASN A 186 -5.28 7.79 7.39
CA ASN A 186 -4.91 7.59 5.98
C ASN A 186 -3.57 6.86 5.74
N ARG A 187 -2.95 6.24 6.75
CA ARG A 187 -1.75 5.41 6.60
C ARG A 187 -2.09 3.94 6.65
N TYR A 188 -1.61 3.18 5.68
CA TYR A 188 -1.71 1.72 5.72
C TYR A 188 -0.94 1.17 6.92
N VAL A 189 -1.61 0.32 7.72
CA VAL A 189 -1.08 -0.22 8.97
C VAL A 189 -1.34 -1.72 9.06
N ARG A 190 -0.43 -2.44 9.69
CA ARG A 190 -0.60 -3.82 10.12
C ARG A 190 -0.58 -3.88 11.65
N SER A 191 -1.73 -3.72 12.27
CA SER A 191 -1.87 -3.85 13.72
C SER A 191 -2.52 -5.18 14.07
N LYS A 192 -1.81 -6.01 14.86
CA LYS A 192 -2.35 -7.29 15.34
C LYS A 192 -3.62 -7.07 16.15
N ILE A 193 -3.66 -6.04 17.00
CA ILE A 193 -4.80 -5.71 17.87
C ILE A 193 -6.04 -5.43 17.03
N ILE A 194 -5.92 -4.60 16.00
CA ILE A 194 -7.05 -4.25 15.11
C ILE A 194 -7.48 -5.48 14.30
N LEU A 195 -6.54 -6.25 13.76
CA LEU A 195 -6.85 -7.48 13.04
C LEU A 195 -7.59 -8.50 13.92
N ASP A 196 -7.19 -8.64 15.17
CA ASP A 196 -7.84 -9.55 16.13
C ASP A 196 -9.22 -9.04 16.52
N ALA A 197 -9.41 -7.71 16.68
CA ALA A 197 -10.72 -7.10 16.91
C ALA A 197 -11.68 -7.33 15.72
N ILE A 198 -11.21 -7.15 14.49
CA ILE A 198 -11.97 -7.44 13.27
C ILE A 198 -12.36 -8.90 13.21
N ASN A 199 -11.42 -9.83 13.44
CA ASN A 199 -11.71 -11.26 13.40
C ASN A 199 -12.72 -11.67 14.49
N GLU A 200 -12.64 -11.09 15.69
CA GLU A 200 -13.62 -11.35 16.76
C GLU A 200 -15.00 -10.77 16.41
N ALA A 201 -15.10 -9.62 15.73
CA ALA A 201 -16.37 -9.09 15.26
C ALA A 201 -17.06 -10.02 14.26
N TYR A 202 -16.29 -10.70 13.41
CA TYR A 202 -16.81 -11.66 12.43
C TYR A 202 -17.09 -13.06 12.98
N LYS A 203 -16.68 -13.34 14.23
CA LYS A 203 -16.91 -14.64 14.86
C LYS A 203 -18.40 -14.96 14.91
N SER A 204 -18.76 -16.19 14.53
CA SER A 204 -20.12 -16.67 14.38
C SER A 204 -20.94 -16.06 13.22
N ILE A 205 -20.34 -15.19 12.40
CA ILE A 205 -20.97 -14.61 11.22
C ILE A 205 -20.47 -15.29 9.94
N ILE A 206 -19.19 -15.63 9.91
CA ILE A 206 -18.55 -16.36 8.80
C ILE A 206 -18.02 -17.72 9.30
N PRO A 207 -17.72 -18.68 8.40
CA PRO A 207 -17.21 -20.00 8.79
C PRO A 207 -15.92 -19.93 9.61
N ILE A 208 -15.70 -20.93 10.44
CA ILE A 208 -14.49 -21.05 11.29
C ILE A 208 -13.24 -21.07 10.41
N ASN A 209 -12.16 -20.45 10.86
CA ASN A 209 -10.89 -20.30 10.15
C ASN A 209 -10.98 -19.50 8.85
N LYS A 210 -12.01 -18.68 8.68
CA LYS A 210 -12.10 -17.69 7.62
C LYS A 210 -11.98 -16.28 8.20
N HIS A 211 -11.62 -15.35 7.33
CA HIS A 211 -11.40 -13.94 7.66
C HIS A 211 -12.37 -13.07 6.86
N GLY A 212 -13.02 -12.14 7.53
CA GLY A 212 -13.86 -11.14 6.87
C GLY A 212 -13.03 -10.22 5.99
N VAL A 213 -13.65 -9.71 4.92
CA VAL A 213 -13.08 -8.72 4.02
C VAL A 213 -13.34 -7.33 4.60
N CYS A 214 -12.34 -6.46 4.62
CA CYS A 214 -12.55 -5.07 5.06
C CYS A 214 -11.57 -4.09 4.42
N PHE A 215 -12.04 -2.87 4.24
CA PHE A 215 -11.32 -1.70 3.74
C PHE A 215 -11.67 -0.54 4.66
N LEU A 216 -10.89 -0.36 5.73
CA LEU A 216 -11.22 0.55 6.82
C LEU A 216 -10.19 1.67 6.94
N ASN A 217 -10.67 2.90 7.08
CA ASN A 217 -9.90 3.99 7.66
C ASN A 217 -10.40 4.23 9.08
N ILE A 218 -9.48 4.24 10.01
CA ILE A 218 -9.71 4.43 11.45
C ILE A 218 -9.05 5.74 11.83
N ASP A 219 -9.85 6.74 12.16
CA ASP A 219 -9.36 8.04 12.58
C ASP A 219 -9.19 8.05 14.10
N ILE A 220 -7.96 8.20 14.55
CA ILE A 220 -7.57 8.21 15.96
C ILE A 220 -6.84 9.52 16.25
N ASN A 221 -7.09 10.10 17.42
CA ASN A 221 -6.37 11.28 17.85
C ASN A 221 -4.84 11.02 17.82
N PRO A 222 -4.04 11.81 17.05
CA PRO A 222 -2.61 11.60 16.94
C PRO A 222 -1.85 11.58 18.27
N ALA A 223 -2.35 12.27 19.29
CA ALA A 223 -1.76 12.28 20.63
C ALA A 223 -1.87 10.92 21.36
N LYS A 224 -2.78 10.04 20.93
CA LYS A 224 -3.02 8.70 21.51
C LYS A 224 -2.31 7.57 20.79
N ILE A 225 -1.51 7.90 19.76
CA ILE A 225 -0.79 6.91 18.95
C ILE A 225 0.69 7.28 18.81
N ASP A 226 1.56 6.27 18.88
CA ASP A 226 2.97 6.41 18.50
C ASP A 226 3.22 5.65 17.18
N VAL A 227 3.49 6.39 16.12
CA VAL A 227 3.73 5.89 14.76
C VAL A 227 5.22 5.63 14.50
N ASN A 228 6.11 6.13 15.38
CA ASN A 228 7.55 6.13 15.12
C ASN A 228 8.28 4.90 15.68
N ILE A 229 7.61 3.79 15.88
CA ILE A 229 8.17 2.57 16.49
C ILE A 229 9.01 1.77 15.50
N HIS A 230 8.64 1.76 14.22
CA HIS A 230 9.33 0.99 13.18
C HIS A 230 9.69 1.87 11.97
N PRO A 231 10.84 1.65 11.30
CA PRO A 231 11.25 2.43 10.11
C PRO A 231 10.19 2.46 9.00
N THR A 232 9.44 1.37 8.83
CA THR A 232 8.36 1.28 7.83
C THR A 232 7.08 1.97 8.25
N LYS A 233 6.95 2.36 9.53
CA LYS A 233 5.73 2.99 10.10
C LYS A 233 4.43 2.19 9.88
N MET A 234 4.56 0.88 9.67
CA MET A 234 3.42 -0.03 9.51
C MET A 234 2.92 -0.57 10.85
N GLU A 235 3.73 -0.46 11.89
CA GLU A 235 3.36 -0.80 13.27
C GLU A 235 3.09 0.47 14.05
N ILE A 236 2.00 0.49 14.80
CA ILE A 236 1.57 1.60 15.64
C ILE A 236 1.36 1.07 17.05
N LYS A 237 1.81 1.83 18.05
CA LYS A 237 1.49 1.59 19.45
C LYS A 237 0.37 2.55 19.86
N PHE A 238 -0.61 2.03 20.55
CA PHE A 238 -1.73 2.79 21.06
C PHE A 238 -1.54 3.05 22.56
N GLU A 239 -2.07 4.14 23.04
CA GLU A 239 -2.07 4.47 24.47
C GLU A 239 -2.89 3.45 25.26
N ASN A 240 -4.03 3.01 24.70
CA ASN A 240 -4.93 2.03 25.31
C ASN A 240 -5.38 0.98 24.30
N ASP A 241 -4.60 -0.08 24.17
CA ASP A 241 -4.84 -1.20 23.26
C ASP A 241 -6.17 -1.92 23.53
N LYS A 242 -6.53 -2.06 24.82
CA LYS A 242 -7.71 -2.83 25.23
C LYS A 242 -9.02 -2.14 24.87
N ASP A 243 -9.11 -0.85 25.14
CA ASP A 243 -10.33 -0.09 24.85
C ASP A 243 -10.52 0.08 23.35
N LEU A 244 -9.45 0.33 22.61
CA LEU A 244 -9.46 0.36 21.15
C LEU A 244 -9.95 -0.98 20.55
N TYR A 245 -9.42 -2.11 21.06
CA TYR A 245 -9.86 -3.44 20.63
C TYR A 245 -11.36 -3.65 20.85
N ILE A 246 -11.87 -3.31 22.04
CA ILE A 246 -13.27 -3.49 22.41
C ILE A 246 -14.16 -2.63 21.52
N GLU A 247 -13.80 -1.36 21.34
CA GLU A 247 -14.60 -0.42 20.57
C GLU A 247 -14.68 -0.84 19.10
N ILE A 248 -13.56 -1.14 18.45
CA ILE A 248 -13.53 -1.61 17.04
C ILE A 248 -14.38 -2.87 16.89
N ARG A 249 -14.19 -3.86 17.76
CA ARG A 249 -14.97 -5.10 17.74
C ARG A 249 -16.47 -4.82 17.81
N ASP A 250 -16.89 -3.97 18.73
CA ASP A 250 -18.32 -3.75 19.02
C ASP A 250 -18.99 -2.92 17.92
N LEU A 251 -18.33 -1.89 17.40
CA LEU A 251 -18.82 -1.10 16.27
C LEU A 251 -19.00 -1.97 15.02
N LEU A 252 -18.02 -2.79 14.68
CA LEU A 252 -18.08 -3.68 13.52
C LEU A 252 -19.16 -4.75 13.71
N LYS A 253 -19.21 -5.39 14.88
CA LYS A 253 -20.18 -6.42 15.19
C LYS A 253 -21.62 -5.91 15.15
N LYS A 254 -21.89 -4.73 15.73
CA LYS A 254 -23.18 -4.05 15.66
C LYS A 254 -23.60 -3.83 14.20
N LYS A 255 -22.71 -3.32 13.35
CA LYS A 255 -22.98 -3.08 11.92
C LYS A 255 -23.30 -4.37 11.17
N LEU A 256 -22.50 -5.41 11.37
CA LEU A 256 -22.68 -6.72 10.73
C LEU A 256 -24.02 -7.36 11.13
N LEU A 257 -24.40 -7.34 12.41
CA LEU A 257 -25.65 -7.91 12.88
C LEU A 257 -26.87 -7.12 12.37
N ASN A 258 -26.83 -5.81 12.41
CA ASN A 258 -27.92 -4.98 11.92
C ASN A 258 -28.19 -5.21 10.42
N THR A 259 -27.16 -5.41 9.62
CA THR A 259 -27.31 -5.66 8.18
C THR A 259 -27.79 -7.08 7.90
N ALA A 260 -27.40 -8.06 8.70
CA ALA A 260 -27.89 -9.44 8.56
C ALA A 260 -29.39 -9.58 8.91
N LEU A 261 -29.92 -8.73 9.81
CA LEU A 261 -31.30 -8.73 10.21
C LEU A 261 -32.24 -7.97 9.26
N ILE A 262 -31.69 -7.03 8.47
CA ILE A 262 -32.46 -6.31 7.46
C ILE A 262 -32.29 -7.05 6.13
N GLY A 263 -33.19 -7.99 5.84
CA GLY A 263 -33.31 -8.61 4.53
C GLY A 263 -33.60 -7.51 3.50
N LYS A 264 -32.64 -7.20 2.63
CA LYS A 264 -32.84 -6.24 1.53
C LYS A 264 -33.77 -6.85 0.49
N TYR A 265 -35.03 -6.45 0.52
CA TYR A 265 -35.90 -6.50 -0.64
C TYR A 265 -35.61 -5.24 -1.47
N GLU A 266 -34.62 -5.27 -2.32
CA GLU A 266 -34.43 -4.29 -3.41
C GLU A 266 -34.62 -4.99 -4.74
N ASN A 267 -35.72 -4.65 -5.42
CA ASN A 267 -35.93 -4.97 -6.82
C ASN A 267 -34.89 -4.23 -7.66
N TYR A 268 -33.95 -4.96 -8.22
CA TYR A 268 -32.99 -4.44 -9.17
C TYR A 268 -33.53 -4.64 -10.59
N ASP A 269 -34.16 -3.59 -11.14
CA ASP A 269 -34.31 -3.42 -12.58
C ASP A 269 -33.22 -2.44 -13.04
N ASP A 270 -32.08 -2.98 -13.49
CA ASP A 270 -31.09 -2.16 -14.20
C ASP A 270 -30.46 -2.93 -15.35
N LYS A 271 -30.99 -2.64 -16.57
CA LYS A 271 -30.46 -3.14 -17.83
C LYS A 271 -29.22 -2.32 -18.22
N PHE A 272 -28.05 -2.80 -17.90
CA PHE A 272 -26.80 -2.29 -18.47
C PHE A 272 -26.36 -3.15 -19.67
N LYS A 273 -26.32 -2.52 -20.85
CA LYS A 273 -25.69 -3.08 -22.05
C LYS A 273 -24.18 -3.10 -21.87
N VAL A 274 -23.58 -4.27 -21.98
CA VAL A 274 -22.14 -4.51 -21.87
C VAL A 274 -21.54 -4.53 -23.28
N ASN A 275 -20.46 -3.77 -23.50
CA ASN A 275 -19.67 -3.81 -24.73
C ASN A 275 -18.65 -4.95 -24.68
N GLU A 276 -18.47 -5.68 -25.77
CA GLU A 276 -17.62 -6.90 -25.92
C GLU A 276 -16.14 -6.74 -25.51
N SER A 277 -15.61 -5.51 -25.42
CA SER A 277 -14.23 -5.25 -24.94
C SER A 277 -14.02 -5.49 -23.44
N LYS A 278 -15.09 -5.73 -22.68
CA LYS A 278 -15.02 -6.01 -21.23
C LYS A 278 -14.78 -7.48 -20.90
N GLU A 279 -15.19 -8.39 -21.76
CA GLU A 279 -15.04 -9.83 -21.49
C GLU A 279 -13.58 -10.26 -21.51
N THR A 280 -12.79 -9.76 -22.44
CA THR A 280 -11.34 -10.05 -22.50
C THR A 280 -10.61 -9.50 -21.26
N TYR A 281 -10.98 -8.29 -20.80
CA TYR A 281 -10.41 -7.68 -19.59
C TYR A 281 -10.78 -8.47 -18.34
N LEU A 282 -12.01 -8.97 -18.23
CA LEU A 282 -12.47 -9.75 -17.09
C LEU A 282 -11.80 -11.13 -17.03
N GLN A 283 -11.68 -11.83 -18.15
CA GLN A 283 -10.99 -13.13 -18.24
C GLN A 283 -9.50 -13.01 -17.86
N GLU A 284 -8.82 -11.98 -18.35
CA GLU A 284 -7.43 -11.73 -17.99
C GLU A 284 -7.24 -11.36 -16.53
N LYS A 285 -8.19 -10.62 -15.95
CA LYS A 285 -8.20 -10.25 -14.53
C LYS A 285 -8.51 -11.47 -13.64
N GLU A 286 -9.42 -12.32 -14.04
CA GLU A 286 -9.70 -13.57 -13.33
C GLU A 286 -8.51 -14.52 -13.34
N ALA A 287 -7.80 -14.64 -14.47
CA ALA A 287 -6.57 -15.41 -14.57
C ALA A 287 -5.49 -14.88 -13.63
N TYR A 288 -5.36 -13.54 -13.51
CA TYR A 288 -4.45 -12.90 -12.56
C TYR A 288 -4.83 -13.20 -11.10
N LEU A 289 -6.12 -13.08 -10.76
CA LEU A 289 -6.62 -13.38 -9.42
C LEU A 289 -6.49 -14.87 -9.06
N GLN A 290 -6.71 -15.77 -10.03
CA GLN A 290 -6.49 -17.20 -9.83
C GLN A 290 -5.00 -17.50 -9.61
N THR A 291 -4.11 -16.90 -10.38
CA THR A 291 -2.67 -17.05 -10.22
C THR A 291 -2.20 -16.53 -8.86
N PHE A 292 -2.71 -15.39 -8.43
CA PHE A 292 -2.44 -14.81 -7.12
C PHE A 292 -2.94 -15.70 -5.97
N ASN A 293 -4.13 -16.27 -6.12
CA ASN A 293 -4.71 -17.19 -5.12
C ASN A 293 -3.97 -18.54 -5.06
N ASN A 294 -3.50 -19.07 -6.20
CA ASN A 294 -2.75 -20.33 -6.27
C ASN A 294 -1.36 -20.18 -5.63
N LEU A 295 -0.67 -19.07 -5.87
CA LEU A 295 0.63 -18.81 -5.25
C LEU A 295 0.55 -18.64 -3.72
N ASN A 296 -0.56 -18.10 -3.24
CA ASN A 296 -0.79 -18.03 -1.80
C ASN A 296 -1.09 -19.42 -1.20
N LYS A 297 -1.65 -20.35 -1.98
CA LYS A 297 -1.85 -21.76 -1.58
C LYS A 297 -0.53 -22.55 -1.56
N GLU A 298 0.31 -22.40 -2.58
CA GLU A 298 1.62 -23.06 -2.65
C GLU A 298 2.52 -22.61 -1.51
N ASN A 299 2.50 -21.32 -1.13
CA ASN A 299 3.22 -20.81 0.04
C ASN A 299 2.67 -21.34 1.38
N GLU A 300 1.41 -21.78 1.43
CA GLU A 300 0.84 -22.44 2.63
C GLU A 300 1.17 -23.93 2.66
N GLU A 301 1.28 -24.61 1.51
CA GLU A 301 1.66 -26.02 1.41
C GLU A 301 3.17 -26.23 1.67
N ASP A 302 4.03 -25.35 1.18
CA ASP A 302 5.48 -25.37 1.47
C ASP A 302 5.80 -25.17 2.96
N LYS A 303 4.96 -24.46 3.70
CA LYS A 303 5.09 -24.34 5.16
C LYS A 303 4.75 -25.59 5.93
N ASN A 304 3.98 -26.50 5.34
CA ASN A 304 3.63 -27.78 5.96
C ASN A 304 4.66 -28.89 5.67
N LEU A 305 5.50 -28.76 4.65
CA LEU A 305 6.52 -29.75 4.28
C LEU A 305 7.88 -29.51 4.96
N ASN A 306 8.17 -28.31 5.42
CA ASN A 306 9.44 -27.98 6.08
C ASN A 306 9.29 -27.79 7.59
N LYS A 307 9.14 -28.91 8.33
CA LYS A 307 9.40 -28.99 9.77
C LYS A 307 10.91 -29.14 10.05
N ALA A 308 11.74 -28.25 9.53
CA ALA A 308 13.10 -28.05 10.04
C ALA A 308 13.64 -26.70 9.55
N THR A 309 13.74 -25.73 10.49
CA THR A 309 14.49 -24.45 10.39
C THR A 309 13.94 -23.36 9.46
N PRO A 310 14.43 -22.12 9.63
CA PRO A 310 14.14 -21.21 10.73
C PRO A 310 13.07 -20.19 10.36
N LYS A 311 12.51 -19.54 11.35
CA LYS A 311 11.57 -18.44 11.26
C LYS A 311 11.91 -17.46 10.12
N ASN A 312 11.28 -17.62 8.95
CA ASN A 312 11.22 -16.55 7.97
C ASN A 312 10.10 -15.63 8.40
N ASP A 313 10.48 -14.66 9.18
CA ASP A 313 9.68 -13.51 9.54
C ASP A 313 9.33 -12.75 8.27
N PHE A 314 8.07 -12.37 8.11
CA PHE A 314 7.56 -11.48 7.06
C PHE A 314 8.16 -10.05 7.13
N SER A 315 9.22 -9.86 7.93
CA SER A 315 10.03 -8.64 8.04
C SER A 315 10.75 -8.26 6.74
N GLU A 316 10.92 -9.18 5.78
CA GLU A 316 11.58 -8.89 4.51
C GLU A 316 10.75 -8.10 3.49
N LEU A 317 9.43 -8.02 3.63
CA LEU A 317 8.60 -7.11 2.84
C LEU A 317 8.88 -5.63 3.14
N ASN A 318 9.59 -5.38 4.22
CA ASN A 318 9.95 -4.04 4.69
C ASN A 318 11.22 -3.47 4.04
N SER A 319 11.87 -4.21 3.13
CA SER A 319 13.17 -3.83 2.58
C SER A 319 13.14 -2.56 1.68
N PHE A 320 11.99 -2.18 1.15
CA PHE A 320 11.90 -0.97 0.31
C PHE A 320 12.03 0.35 1.08
N MET A 321 11.61 0.37 2.36
CA MET A 321 11.80 1.56 3.19
C MET A 321 13.08 1.51 4.03
N SER A 322 13.65 0.33 4.25
CA SER A 322 14.95 0.14 4.90
C SER A 322 16.15 0.33 3.96
N LEU A 323 15.90 0.50 2.63
CA LEU A 323 16.99 0.75 1.68
C LEU A 323 17.79 2.02 2.04
N SER A 324 17.15 3.04 2.60
CA SER A 324 17.85 4.24 3.07
C SER A 324 18.76 3.97 4.28
N GLU A 325 18.36 3.06 5.18
CA GLU A 325 19.18 2.70 6.36
C GLU A 325 20.32 1.76 6.02
N ALA A 326 20.09 0.79 5.12
CA ALA A 326 21.15 -0.08 4.63
C ALA A 326 22.21 0.68 3.83
N LEU A 327 21.80 1.72 3.10
CA LEU A 327 22.71 2.62 2.38
C LEU A 327 23.53 3.52 3.34
N SER A 328 22.93 3.96 4.45
CA SER A 328 23.61 4.81 5.43
C SER A 328 24.67 4.05 6.27
N ARG A 329 24.46 2.76 6.55
CA ARG A 329 25.39 1.92 7.31
C ARG A 329 26.68 1.59 6.52
N ASN A 330 26.58 1.34 5.22
CA ASN A 330 27.76 1.04 4.39
C ASN A 330 28.69 2.26 4.21
N ASN A 331 28.16 3.48 4.19
CA ASN A 331 29.00 4.68 4.06
C ASN A 331 29.80 4.98 5.35
N LYS A 332 29.28 4.60 6.53
CA LYS A 332 30.06 4.73 7.78
C LYS A 332 31.22 3.75 7.88
N VAL A 333 31.14 2.61 7.17
CA VAL A 333 32.24 1.62 7.14
C VAL A 333 33.34 2.04 6.16
N GLU A 334 33.01 2.77 5.08
CA GLU A 334 34.02 3.29 4.15
C GLU A 334 34.73 4.54 4.66
N GLU A 335 34.03 5.44 5.35
CA GLU A 335 34.68 6.59 6.02
C GLU A 335 35.65 6.18 7.13
N ASN A 336 35.37 5.09 7.83
CA ASN A 336 36.30 4.55 8.86
C ASN A 336 37.48 3.77 8.29
N LYS A 337 37.48 3.41 6.98
CA LYS A 337 38.61 2.81 6.29
C LYS A 337 39.51 3.81 5.58
N ALA A 338 39.02 5.02 5.31
CA ALA A 338 39.82 6.09 4.71
C ALA A 338 40.61 6.94 5.73
N ASN A 339 40.33 6.75 7.04
CA ASN A 339 41.00 7.43 8.16
C ASN A 339 41.88 6.50 9.01
N LYS A 340 42.35 5.41 8.44
CA LYS A 340 43.47 4.59 8.93
C LYS A 340 44.47 4.43 7.76
#